data_88f41ff14b4b6454287860340c04190a
#
_entry.id   88f41ff14b4b6454287860340c04190a
#
_cell.length_a   1.000
_cell.length_b   1.000
_cell.length_c   1.000
_cell.angle_alpha   90.00
_cell.angle_beta   90.00
_cell.angle_gamma   90.00
#
_symmetry.space_group_name_H-M   'P 1'
#
loop_
_entity.id
_entity.type
_entity.pdbx_description
1 polymer ?
#
loop_
_entity_poly.entity_id
_entity_poly.type
_entity_poly.pdbx_seq_one_letter_code
_entity_poly.pdbx_strand_id
1 'polypeptide(L)'
;MKRFIPPAVAFLMAVLYLSMAAYATAEPEATTGSAPVAENLEITTYRGVSVGGVLSAVDPEGDSLTFTVTTPPSKGTLEVEEDGHFVYTPDPGRRGKDYFGYKALDSEGNSSQEATVIIRLVKQKTKVTYSDMAGDCGACAAVTLAERGIFTGENLAGSYVFSPDTPVTRSQFLAMCMELSGAPLLQDVSATGFADDGEIDAWAKPYVSTALKSGVISGYTDGETAAVFGAERPISVGEAAVILDRALDLTDTSVVWSAYEEAVPTWASQSMSDLAACGMLPHGVSAASASLTRVQAAEMLTEAMRVLDER
;
A
#
# COMPACT_ATOMS: atom_id res chain seq x y z
N MET A 1 74.07 -38.70 29.26
CA MET A 1 73.74 -39.01 27.89
C MET A 1 72.75 -37.98 27.39
N LYS A 2 73.21 -36.99 26.63
CA LYS A 2 72.37 -35.99 25.99
C LYS A 2 71.83 -36.59 24.68
N ARG A 3 70.53 -36.81 24.58
CA ARG A 3 69.91 -37.19 23.31
C ARG A 3 69.78 -35.98 22.41
N PHE A 4 70.48 -36.03 21.27
CA PHE A 4 70.34 -35.06 20.18
C PHE A 4 69.03 -35.35 19.42
N ILE A 5 68.19 -34.38 19.31
CA ILE A 5 67.02 -34.38 18.43
C ILE A 5 67.46 -33.83 17.09
N PRO A 6 67.31 -34.56 15.99
CA PRO A 6 67.72 -34.06 14.70
C PRO A 6 66.89 -32.85 14.21
N PRO A 7 67.46 -31.87 13.53
CA PRO A 7 66.79 -30.62 13.18
C PRO A 7 65.57 -30.74 12.24
N ALA A 8 65.36 -31.89 11.62
CA ALA A 8 64.22 -32.14 10.74
C ALA A 8 62.86 -32.28 11.50
N VAL A 9 62.90 -32.67 12.79
CA VAL A 9 61.67 -32.81 13.59
C VAL A 9 61.20 -31.49 14.14
N ALA A 10 62.15 -30.55 14.36
CA ALA A 10 61.78 -29.21 14.83
C ALA A 10 61.13 -28.36 13.73
N PHE A 11 61.50 -28.59 12.45
CA PHE A 11 60.88 -27.89 11.32
C PHE A 11 59.46 -28.38 11.01
N LEU A 12 59.16 -29.64 11.21
CA LEU A 12 57.82 -30.23 11.04
C LEU A 12 56.79 -29.72 12.06
N MET A 13 57.26 -29.50 13.32
CA MET A 13 56.38 -28.98 14.37
C MET A 13 56.10 -27.49 14.21
N ALA A 14 57.06 -26.70 13.65
CA ALA A 14 56.86 -25.27 13.38
C ALA A 14 55.88 -25.05 12.19
N VAL A 15 55.92 -25.92 11.19
CA VAL A 15 54.98 -25.85 10.02
C VAL A 15 53.56 -26.28 10.45
N LEU A 16 53.40 -27.24 11.37
CA LEU A 16 52.08 -27.58 11.94
C LEU A 16 51.50 -26.47 12.81
N TYR A 17 52.34 -25.73 13.53
CA TYR A 17 51.88 -24.59 14.34
C TYR A 17 51.49 -23.38 13.47
N LEU A 18 52.14 -23.16 12.35
CA LEU A 18 51.76 -22.08 11.39
C LEU A 18 50.51 -22.41 10.59
N SER A 19 50.21 -23.70 10.36
CA SER A 19 48.97 -24.09 9.65
C SER A 19 47.74 -24.09 10.57
N MET A 20 47.88 -24.19 11.89
CA MET A 20 46.78 -24.05 12.83
C MET A 20 46.45 -22.61 13.21
N ALA A 21 47.36 -21.65 12.97
CA ALA A 21 47.07 -20.23 13.18
C ALA A 21 46.31 -19.53 12.04
N ALA A 22 46.05 -20.24 10.90
CA ALA A 22 45.30 -19.70 9.78
C ALA A 22 43.79 -20.09 9.79
N TYR A 23 43.35 -20.85 10.75
CA TYR A 23 41.93 -21.01 11.10
C TYR A 23 41.63 -20.20 12.36
N ALA A 24 41.99 -18.92 12.35
CA ALA A 24 41.29 -17.95 13.16
C ALA A 24 39.86 -17.94 12.54
N THR A 25 38.95 -18.61 13.23
CA THR A 25 37.53 -18.36 13.09
C THR A 25 37.38 -16.86 13.17
N ALA A 26 36.94 -16.22 12.09
CA ALA A 26 36.41 -14.89 12.19
C ALA A 26 35.32 -15.02 13.27
N GLU A 27 35.58 -14.47 14.46
CA GLU A 27 34.52 -14.26 15.44
C GLU A 27 33.47 -13.46 14.65
N PRO A 28 32.20 -13.84 14.70
CA PRO A 28 31.16 -12.98 14.13
C PRO A 28 31.39 -11.60 14.77
N GLU A 29 31.57 -10.58 13.95
CA GLU A 29 31.65 -9.21 14.45
C GLU A 29 30.49 -9.04 15.40
N ALA A 30 30.78 -8.63 16.65
CA ALA A 30 29.72 -8.41 17.62
C ALA A 30 28.84 -7.30 17.06
N THR A 31 27.65 -7.67 16.60
CA THR A 31 26.64 -6.72 16.14
C THR A 31 26.34 -5.79 17.30
N THR A 32 26.41 -4.49 17.06
CA THR A 32 26.04 -3.46 18.05
C THR A 32 24.55 -3.17 17.82
N GLY A 33 23.79 -2.99 18.90
CA GLY A 33 22.35 -2.76 18.81
C GLY A 33 21.48 -3.99 19.05
N SER A 34 20.20 -3.77 19.07
CA SER A 34 19.16 -4.77 19.30
C SER A 34 18.60 -5.27 17.95
N ALA A 35 18.25 -6.54 17.86
CA ALA A 35 17.64 -7.07 16.65
C ALA A 35 16.23 -6.47 16.42
N PRO A 36 15.85 -6.19 15.18
CA PRO A 36 14.52 -5.72 14.85
C PRO A 36 13.43 -6.76 15.16
N VAL A 37 12.20 -6.31 15.33
CA VAL A 37 11.03 -7.15 15.60
C VAL A 37 10.13 -7.13 14.37
N ALA A 38 10.11 -8.22 13.59
CA ALA A 38 9.24 -8.37 12.43
C ALA A 38 7.81 -8.74 12.87
N GLU A 39 6.81 -8.22 12.16
CA GLU A 39 5.40 -8.35 12.49
C GLU A 39 4.69 -9.37 11.61
N ASN A 40 3.80 -10.17 12.20
CA ASN A 40 2.94 -11.06 11.41
C ASN A 40 1.88 -10.26 10.65
N LEU A 41 1.59 -10.67 9.41
CA LEU A 41 0.61 -10.00 8.56
C LEU A 41 -0.45 -11.02 8.08
N GLU A 42 -1.70 -10.62 8.02
CA GLU A 42 -2.76 -11.39 7.38
C GLU A 42 -3.41 -10.55 6.28
N ILE A 43 -3.36 -11.05 5.03
CA ILE A 43 -3.94 -10.41 3.87
C ILE A 43 -4.95 -11.32 3.19
N THR A 44 -5.87 -10.73 2.47
CA THR A 44 -6.88 -11.47 1.70
C THR A 44 -6.80 -11.06 0.23
N THR A 45 -6.82 -12.04 -0.67
CA THR A 45 -7.00 -11.79 -2.10
C THR A 45 -8.01 -12.78 -2.69
N TYR A 46 -8.41 -12.51 -3.92
CA TYR A 46 -9.27 -13.41 -4.67
C TYR A 46 -8.46 -14.48 -5.40
N ARG A 47 -9.09 -15.61 -5.72
CA ARG A 47 -8.45 -16.71 -6.42
C ARG A 47 -7.97 -16.27 -7.79
N GLY A 48 -6.67 -16.39 -8.04
CA GLY A 48 -6.04 -16.01 -9.29
C GLY A 48 -5.87 -14.49 -9.47
N VAL A 49 -6.03 -13.71 -8.39
CA VAL A 49 -5.85 -12.25 -8.40
C VAL A 49 -4.63 -11.89 -7.56
N SER A 50 -3.70 -11.15 -8.14
CA SER A 50 -2.51 -10.68 -7.43
C SER A 50 -2.86 -9.68 -6.34
N VAL A 51 -2.04 -9.60 -5.31
CA VAL A 51 -2.19 -8.65 -4.22
C VAL A 51 -0.82 -8.14 -3.79
N GLY A 52 -0.72 -6.84 -3.61
CA GLY A 52 0.43 -6.18 -3.00
C GLY A 52 0.30 -6.06 -1.50
N GLY A 53 1.42 -5.81 -0.84
CA GLY A 53 1.50 -5.48 0.57
C GLY A 53 2.89 -4.99 0.94
N VAL A 54 3.07 -4.61 2.20
CA VAL A 54 4.35 -4.16 2.73
C VAL A 54 4.68 -4.97 3.98
N LEU A 55 5.87 -5.53 4.03
CA LEU A 55 6.41 -6.20 5.22
C LEU A 55 6.73 -5.15 6.27
N SER A 56 6.45 -5.43 7.53
CA SER A 56 6.64 -4.50 8.64
C SER A 56 7.58 -5.07 9.69
N ALA A 57 8.46 -4.22 10.21
CA ALA A 57 9.25 -4.50 11.38
C ALA A 57 9.55 -3.20 12.13
N VAL A 58 9.79 -3.31 13.42
CA VAL A 58 10.21 -2.20 14.27
C VAL A 58 11.63 -2.45 14.76
N ASP A 59 12.49 -1.49 14.50
CA ASP A 59 13.84 -1.47 15.04
C ASP A 59 13.89 -0.59 16.29
N PRO A 60 14.45 -1.07 17.43
CA PRO A 60 14.49 -0.30 18.68
C PRO A 60 15.35 0.96 18.60
N GLU A 61 16.38 0.96 17.78
CA GLU A 61 17.32 2.07 17.56
C GLU A 61 16.85 3.00 16.42
N GLY A 62 15.88 2.55 15.61
CA GLY A 62 15.34 3.29 14.48
C GLY A 62 16.18 3.17 13.20
N ASP A 63 16.93 2.08 13.07
CA ASP A 63 17.77 1.79 11.91
C ASP A 63 16.94 1.48 10.66
N SER A 64 17.57 1.66 9.51
CA SER A 64 16.98 1.24 8.23
C SER A 64 16.93 -0.28 8.14
N LEU A 65 15.79 -0.80 7.67
CA LEU A 65 15.53 -2.23 7.59
C LEU A 65 15.50 -2.71 6.14
N THR A 66 16.00 -3.92 5.93
CA THR A 66 15.83 -4.70 4.70
C THR A 66 15.11 -6.00 5.00
N PHE A 67 14.43 -6.58 4.00
CA PHE A 67 13.57 -7.75 4.20
C PHE A 67 14.03 -8.94 3.35
N THR A 68 14.01 -10.13 3.95
CA THR A 68 14.41 -11.36 3.26
C THR A 68 13.39 -12.47 3.50
N VAL A 69 12.95 -13.12 2.42
CA VAL A 69 12.04 -14.27 2.50
C VAL A 69 12.81 -15.50 2.97
N THR A 70 12.35 -16.12 4.05
CA THR A 70 12.93 -17.34 4.62
C THR A 70 12.19 -18.61 4.23
N THR A 71 10.86 -18.50 4.11
CA THR A 71 9.97 -19.61 3.73
C THR A 71 9.10 -19.14 2.56
N PRO A 72 9.28 -19.66 1.33
CA PRO A 72 8.47 -19.24 0.19
C PRO A 72 7.03 -19.79 0.28
N PRO A 73 6.05 -19.14 -0.40
CA PRO A 73 4.69 -19.64 -0.46
C PRO A 73 4.57 -20.93 -1.27
N SER A 74 3.50 -21.69 -1.07
CA SER A 74 3.28 -23.00 -1.71
C SER A 74 2.19 -23.01 -2.78
N LYS A 75 1.41 -21.91 -2.89
CA LYS A 75 0.24 -21.84 -3.77
C LYS A 75 0.27 -20.65 -4.73
N GLY A 76 1.43 -20.02 -4.89
CA GLY A 76 1.62 -18.86 -5.76
C GLY A 76 3.08 -18.46 -5.86
N THR A 77 3.33 -17.41 -6.61
CA THR A 77 4.63 -16.74 -6.73
C THR A 77 4.66 -15.48 -5.85
N LEU A 78 5.84 -15.16 -5.35
CA LEU A 78 6.08 -14.00 -4.49
C LEU A 78 7.29 -13.23 -5.04
N GLU A 79 7.10 -11.94 -5.24
CA GLU A 79 8.15 -10.97 -5.53
C GLU A 79 8.24 -10.02 -4.35
N VAL A 80 9.44 -9.76 -3.83
CA VAL A 80 9.68 -8.89 -2.67
C VAL A 80 10.81 -7.93 -3.02
N GLU A 81 10.61 -6.64 -2.75
CA GLU A 81 11.61 -5.59 -2.88
C GLU A 81 12.38 -5.41 -1.57
N GLU A 82 13.55 -4.77 -1.62
CA GLU A 82 14.42 -4.58 -0.45
C GLU A 82 13.76 -3.74 0.65
N ASP A 83 12.88 -2.81 0.28
CA ASP A 83 12.11 -1.95 1.19
C ASP A 83 10.90 -2.64 1.84
N GLY A 84 10.67 -3.91 1.49
CA GLY A 84 9.59 -4.73 2.04
C GLY A 84 8.29 -4.72 1.22
N HIS A 85 8.21 -3.96 0.13
CA HIS A 85 7.08 -4.10 -0.79
C HIS A 85 7.09 -5.48 -1.41
N PHE A 86 5.92 -6.09 -1.52
CA PHE A 86 5.79 -7.41 -2.15
C PHE A 86 4.53 -7.54 -3.00
N VAL A 87 4.61 -8.40 -4.00
CA VAL A 87 3.46 -8.84 -4.80
C VAL A 87 3.35 -10.35 -4.72
N TYR A 88 2.19 -10.84 -4.29
CA TYR A 88 1.86 -12.25 -4.29
C TYR A 88 0.83 -12.54 -5.39
N THR A 89 1.12 -13.51 -6.24
CA THR A 89 0.24 -13.96 -7.33
C THR A 89 -0.15 -15.43 -7.12
N PRO A 90 -1.42 -15.71 -6.78
CA PRO A 90 -1.89 -17.08 -6.59
C PRO A 90 -1.82 -17.90 -7.89
N ASP A 91 -1.34 -19.13 -7.82
CA ASP A 91 -1.44 -20.08 -8.93
C ASP A 91 -2.90 -20.33 -9.33
N PRO A 92 -3.17 -20.65 -10.59
CA PRO A 92 -4.52 -20.98 -11.06
C PRO A 92 -5.17 -22.10 -10.26
N GLY A 93 -6.43 -21.89 -9.85
CA GLY A 93 -7.24 -22.90 -9.16
C GLY A 93 -6.91 -23.12 -7.67
N ARG A 94 -5.94 -22.41 -7.11
CA ARG A 94 -5.62 -22.49 -5.67
C ARG A 94 -6.73 -21.89 -4.82
N ARG A 95 -6.84 -22.36 -3.58
CA ARG A 95 -7.88 -21.96 -2.62
C ARG A 95 -7.43 -22.17 -1.17
N GLY A 96 -8.14 -21.57 -0.25
CA GLY A 96 -7.88 -21.64 1.20
C GLY A 96 -6.80 -20.65 1.62
N LYS A 97 -5.84 -21.07 2.45
CA LYS A 97 -4.74 -20.23 2.91
C LYS A 97 -3.42 -20.65 2.26
N ASP A 98 -2.56 -19.66 2.06
CA ASP A 98 -1.13 -19.83 1.79
C ASP A 98 -0.33 -19.07 2.84
N TYR A 99 0.97 -19.31 2.92
CA TYR A 99 1.84 -18.73 3.94
C TYR A 99 3.23 -18.52 3.36
N PHE A 100 3.88 -17.43 3.76
CA PHE A 100 5.32 -17.27 3.59
C PHE A 100 5.94 -16.67 4.85
N GLY A 101 7.22 -16.96 5.08
CA GLY A 101 8.00 -16.44 6.20
C GLY A 101 9.01 -15.41 5.75
N TYR A 102 9.28 -14.41 6.57
CA TYR A 102 10.29 -13.40 6.31
C TYR A 102 11.02 -12.97 7.58
N LYS A 103 12.16 -12.32 7.39
CA LYS A 103 12.93 -11.66 8.45
C LYS A 103 13.29 -10.25 8.02
N ALA A 104 13.38 -9.37 9.00
CA ALA A 104 13.99 -8.05 8.85
C ALA A 104 15.46 -8.10 9.28
N LEU A 105 16.29 -7.33 8.61
CA LEU A 105 17.71 -7.15 8.88
C LEU A 105 17.97 -5.65 9.01
N ASP A 106 18.63 -5.23 10.09
CA ASP A 106 19.06 -3.85 10.31
C ASP A 106 20.37 -3.52 9.56
N SER A 107 20.80 -2.26 9.65
CA SER A 107 22.04 -1.78 9.02
C SER A 107 23.30 -2.33 9.69
N GLU A 108 23.22 -2.86 10.91
CA GLU A 108 24.32 -3.40 11.69
C GLU A 108 24.46 -4.94 11.57
N GLY A 109 23.53 -5.60 10.85
CA GLY A 109 23.53 -7.03 10.58
C GLY A 109 22.76 -7.88 11.60
N ASN A 110 21.97 -7.25 12.51
CA ASN A 110 21.08 -8.00 13.40
C ASN A 110 19.82 -8.43 12.65
N SER A 111 19.37 -9.66 12.88
CA SER A 111 18.21 -10.25 12.19
C SER A 111 17.08 -10.51 13.17
N SER A 112 15.86 -10.17 12.75
CA SER A 112 14.65 -10.49 13.52
C SER A 112 14.42 -12.00 13.64
N GLN A 113 13.50 -12.38 14.53
CA GLN A 113 12.84 -13.70 14.42
C GLN A 113 12.01 -13.75 13.13
N GLU A 114 11.75 -14.96 12.63
CA GLU A 114 10.87 -15.13 11.46
C GLU A 114 9.44 -14.70 11.79
N ALA A 115 8.88 -13.83 10.96
CA ALA A 115 7.48 -13.47 10.96
C ALA A 115 6.75 -14.15 9.81
N THR A 116 5.45 -14.36 9.95
CA THR A 116 4.62 -15.07 8.97
C THR A 116 3.60 -14.14 8.34
N VAL A 117 3.53 -14.18 7.01
CA VAL A 117 2.42 -13.60 6.25
C VAL A 117 1.42 -14.69 5.90
N ILE A 118 0.17 -14.50 6.30
CA ILE A 118 -0.95 -15.41 5.99
C ILE A 118 -1.75 -14.80 4.84
N ILE A 119 -1.95 -15.56 3.77
CA ILE A 119 -2.69 -15.13 2.58
C ILE A 119 -3.98 -15.94 2.46
N ARG A 120 -5.15 -15.29 2.54
CA ARG A 120 -6.46 -15.93 2.36
C ARG A 120 -6.92 -15.81 0.92
N LEU A 121 -7.14 -16.94 0.23
CA LEU A 121 -7.63 -17.01 -1.14
C LEU A 121 -9.15 -17.20 -1.16
N VAL A 122 -9.89 -16.10 -1.29
CA VAL A 122 -11.36 -16.12 -1.28
C VAL A 122 -11.94 -16.23 -2.69
N LYS A 123 -13.18 -16.65 -2.80
CA LYS A 123 -13.89 -16.72 -4.09
C LYS A 123 -14.58 -15.40 -4.39
N GLN A 124 -14.41 -14.87 -5.61
CA GLN A 124 -15.19 -13.74 -6.09
C GLN A 124 -16.69 -14.09 -6.20
N LYS A 125 -17.54 -13.13 -5.91
CA LYS A 125 -19.00 -13.18 -6.16
C LYS A 125 -19.31 -12.72 -7.58
N THR A 126 -18.64 -11.67 -8.03
CA THR A 126 -18.68 -11.18 -9.41
C THR A 126 -17.83 -12.07 -10.34
N LYS A 127 -17.96 -11.86 -11.64
CA LYS A 127 -17.12 -12.50 -12.66
C LYS A 127 -16.17 -11.50 -13.30
N VAL A 128 -15.92 -10.37 -12.64
CA VAL A 128 -15.04 -9.33 -13.17
C VAL A 128 -13.59 -9.82 -13.10
N THR A 129 -12.97 -9.93 -14.26
CA THR A 129 -11.54 -10.24 -14.39
C THR A 129 -10.94 -9.22 -15.34
N TYR A 130 -9.97 -8.47 -14.87
CA TYR A 130 -9.32 -7.44 -15.67
C TYR A 130 -8.20 -8.03 -16.51
N SER A 131 -8.18 -7.69 -17.80
CA SER A 131 -7.18 -8.18 -18.75
C SER A 131 -5.84 -7.43 -18.60
N ASP A 132 -5.85 -6.27 -18.02
CA ASP A 132 -4.73 -5.33 -17.85
C ASP A 132 -4.16 -5.24 -16.43
N MET A 133 -4.63 -6.11 -15.51
CA MET A 133 -4.20 -6.12 -14.10
C MET A 133 -3.48 -7.44 -13.70
N ALA A 134 -3.01 -8.21 -14.68
CA ALA A 134 -2.34 -9.46 -14.37
C ALA A 134 -0.95 -9.21 -13.75
N GLY A 135 -0.73 -9.70 -12.53
CA GLY A 135 0.52 -9.45 -11.79
C GLY A 135 0.62 -8.08 -11.13
N ASP A 136 -0.39 -7.22 -11.30
CA ASP A 136 -0.42 -5.89 -10.69
C ASP A 136 -0.72 -5.97 -9.18
N CYS A 137 -0.01 -5.20 -8.35
CA CYS A 137 -0.19 -5.16 -6.89
C CYS A 137 -1.58 -4.68 -6.50
N GLY A 138 -2.17 -3.75 -7.25
CA GLY A 138 -3.51 -3.20 -7.01
C GLY A 138 -4.65 -4.04 -7.60
N ALA A 139 -4.38 -5.19 -8.23
CA ALA A 139 -5.41 -6.03 -8.84
C ALA A 139 -6.49 -6.47 -7.83
N CYS A 140 -6.09 -6.79 -6.60
CA CYS A 140 -7.02 -7.13 -5.52
C CYS A 140 -7.93 -5.94 -5.17
N ALA A 141 -7.39 -4.74 -5.09
CA ALA A 141 -8.15 -3.53 -4.81
C ALA A 141 -9.16 -3.23 -5.92
N ALA A 142 -8.74 -3.32 -7.19
CA ALA A 142 -9.63 -3.15 -8.33
C ALA A 142 -10.82 -4.14 -8.32
N VAL A 143 -10.54 -5.42 -8.05
CA VAL A 143 -11.59 -6.45 -7.91
C VAL A 143 -12.48 -6.18 -6.70
N THR A 144 -11.93 -5.68 -5.59
CA THR A 144 -12.71 -5.34 -4.39
C THR A 144 -13.72 -4.24 -4.67
N LEU A 145 -13.35 -3.19 -5.41
CA LEU A 145 -14.29 -2.16 -5.84
C LEU A 145 -15.43 -2.74 -6.69
N ALA A 146 -15.12 -3.66 -7.61
CA ALA A 146 -16.13 -4.35 -8.42
C ALA A 146 -17.06 -5.24 -7.57
N GLU A 147 -16.52 -5.98 -6.60
CA GLU A 147 -17.29 -6.83 -5.68
C GLU A 147 -18.25 -6.02 -4.80
N ARG A 148 -17.88 -4.78 -4.47
CA ARG A 148 -18.71 -3.81 -3.70
C ARG A 148 -19.64 -2.99 -4.59
N GLY A 149 -19.52 -3.10 -5.94
CA GLY A 149 -20.34 -2.35 -6.89
C GLY A 149 -19.99 -0.86 -7.01
N ILE A 150 -18.81 -0.45 -6.49
CA ILE A 150 -18.37 0.95 -6.47
C ILE A 150 -17.79 1.34 -7.83
N PHE A 151 -16.92 0.49 -8.39
CA PHE A 151 -16.31 0.72 -9.69
C PHE A 151 -15.95 -0.60 -10.36
N THR A 152 -16.34 -0.77 -11.62
CA THR A 152 -16.14 -2.02 -12.38
C THR A 152 -15.22 -1.87 -13.58
N GLY A 153 -14.65 -0.68 -13.81
CA GLY A 153 -13.90 -0.41 -15.05
C GLY A 153 -14.79 -0.41 -16.31
N GLU A 154 -14.16 -0.60 -17.44
CA GLU A 154 -14.83 -0.61 -18.74
C GLU A 154 -15.02 -2.04 -19.25
N ASN A 155 -16.20 -2.35 -19.80
CA ASN A 155 -16.44 -3.64 -20.44
C ASN A 155 -16.32 -3.47 -21.95
N LEU A 156 -15.24 -3.97 -22.53
CA LEU A 156 -14.95 -3.93 -23.95
C LEU A 156 -15.17 -5.33 -24.55
N ALA A 157 -16.31 -5.52 -25.21
CA ALA A 157 -16.68 -6.77 -25.89
C ALA A 157 -16.61 -8.03 -24.99
N GLY A 158 -16.95 -7.88 -23.71
CA GLY A 158 -16.96 -8.99 -22.73
C GLY A 158 -15.65 -9.16 -21.94
N SER A 159 -14.64 -8.34 -22.22
CA SER A 159 -13.42 -8.23 -21.40
C SER A 159 -13.48 -6.96 -20.55
N TYR A 160 -13.17 -7.08 -19.27
CA TYR A 160 -13.04 -5.91 -18.40
C TYR A 160 -11.64 -5.35 -18.48
N VAL A 161 -11.56 -4.01 -18.55
CA VAL A 161 -10.32 -3.22 -18.52
C VAL A 161 -10.42 -2.23 -17.37
N PHE A 162 -9.41 -2.18 -16.52
CA PHE A 162 -9.37 -1.29 -15.38
C PHE A 162 -8.69 0.04 -15.72
N SER A 163 -7.65 -0.01 -16.56
CA SER A 163 -6.77 1.10 -16.92
C SER A 163 -6.10 1.72 -15.70
N PRO A 164 -5.21 0.97 -14.99
CA PRO A 164 -4.69 1.31 -13.67
C PRO A 164 -4.01 2.69 -13.61
N ASP A 165 -3.25 3.05 -14.65
CA ASP A 165 -2.48 4.29 -14.72
C ASP A 165 -3.28 5.53 -15.14
N THR A 166 -4.56 5.35 -15.48
CA THR A 166 -5.40 6.47 -15.91
C THR A 166 -5.70 7.38 -14.71
N PRO A 167 -5.47 8.70 -14.82
CA PRO A 167 -5.84 9.63 -13.76
C PRO A 167 -7.36 9.60 -13.49
N VAL A 168 -7.74 9.61 -12.22
CA VAL A 168 -9.15 9.67 -11.81
C VAL A 168 -9.61 11.12 -11.81
N THR A 169 -10.80 11.39 -12.37
CA THR A 169 -11.38 12.72 -12.28
C THR A 169 -11.97 12.98 -10.90
N ARG A 170 -12.12 14.27 -10.56
CA ARG A 170 -12.66 14.67 -9.27
C ARG A 170 -14.10 14.19 -9.07
N SER A 171 -14.92 14.21 -10.10
CA SER A 171 -16.29 13.67 -10.06
C SER A 171 -16.31 12.16 -9.83
N GLN A 172 -15.43 11.42 -10.50
CA GLN A 172 -15.33 9.96 -10.33
C GLN A 172 -14.91 9.60 -8.91
N PHE A 173 -13.85 10.23 -8.37
CA PHE A 173 -13.38 9.95 -7.04
C PHE A 173 -14.43 10.31 -5.97
N LEU A 174 -15.06 11.49 -6.11
CA LEU A 174 -16.14 11.89 -5.20
C LEU A 174 -17.28 10.89 -5.19
N ALA A 175 -17.74 10.43 -6.38
CA ALA A 175 -18.81 9.44 -6.46
C ALA A 175 -18.43 8.14 -5.75
N MET A 176 -17.21 7.63 -5.93
CA MET A 176 -16.73 6.44 -5.24
C MET A 176 -16.70 6.62 -3.71
N CYS A 177 -16.25 7.77 -3.21
CA CYS A 177 -16.26 8.08 -1.78
C CYS A 177 -17.70 8.16 -1.22
N MET A 178 -18.63 8.78 -1.94
CA MET A 178 -20.02 8.90 -1.50
C MET A 178 -20.75 7.54 -1.50
N GLU A 179 -20.47 6.67 -2.47
CA GLU A 179 -20.95 5.29 -2.46
C GLU A 179 -20.39 4.51 -1.26
N LEU A 180 -19.09 4.68 -0.97
CA LEU A 180 -18.45 4.03 0.17
C LEU A 180 -19.04 4.50 1.50
N SER A 181 -19.31 5.79 1.65
CA SER A 181 -19.90 6.35 2.88
C SER A 181 -21.33 5.86 3.14
N GLY A 182 -22.02 5.35 2.12
CA GLY A 182 -23.43 4.95 2.21
C GLY A 182 -24.40 6.12 2.44
N ALA A 183 -23.95 7.37 2.24
CA ALA A 183 -24.80 8.54 2.43
C ALA A 183 -25.96 8.56 1.41
N PRO A 184 -27.19 8.81 1.83
CA PRO A 184 -28.32 8.85 0.91
C PRO A 184 -28.19 10.04 -0.06
N LEU A 185 -28.15 9.74 -1.36
CA LEU A 185 -28.01 10.76 -2.39
C LEU A 185 -29.30 11.57 -2.56
N LEU A 186 -29.12 12.86 -2.81
CA LEU A 186 -30.21 13.72 -3.23
C LEU A 186 -30.76 13.24 -4.59
N GLN A 187 -32.07 13.18 -4.68
CA GLN A 187 -32.76 12.75 -5.91
C GLN A 187 -33.19 13.97 -6.74
N ASP A 188 -33.37 13.76 -8.06
CA ASP A 188 -33.88 14.76 -8.99
C ASP A 188 -33.08 16.06 -9.04
N VAL A 189 -31.76 15.95 -8.89
CA VAL A 189 -30.84 17.11 -8.92
C VAL A 189 -30.64 17.55 -10.36
N SER A 190 -31.14 18.76 -10.69
CA SER A 190 -30.95 19.37 -12.01
C SER A 190 -29.76 20.35 -12.05
N ALA A 191 -29.39 20.93 -10.90
CA ALA A 191 -28.26 21.84 -10.77
C ALA A 191 -27.57 21.69 -9.40
N THR A 192 -26.24 21.89 -9.38
CA THR A 192 -25.40 21.68 -8.18
C THR A 192 -25.18 22.97 -7.38
N GLY A 193 -25.36 24.14 -8.00
CA GLY A 193 -25.05 25.45 -7.42
C GLY A 193 -23.62 25.92 -7.65
N PHE A 194 -22.75 25.14 -8.28
CA PHE A 194 -21.42 25.56 -8.71
C PHE A 194 -21.50 26.37 -10.02
N ALA A 195 -20.55 27.29 -10.23
CA ALA A 195 -20.52 28.14 -11.43
C ALA A 195 -20.29 27.34 -12.73
N ASP A 196 -19.59 26.23 -12.62
CA ASP A 196 -19.29 25.26 -13.68
C ASP A 196 -20.33 24.12 -13.79
N ASP A 197 -21.56 24.32 -13.29
CA ASP A 197 -22.62 23.30 -13.29
C ASP A 197 -22.88 22.70 -14.66
N GLY A 198 -22.71 23.47 -15.74
CA GLY A 198 -22.86 23.00 -17.13
C GLY A 198 -21.80 22.00 -17.57
N GLU A 199 -20.67 21.93 -16.88
CA GLU A 199 -19.56 20.99 -17.13
C GLU A 199 -19.67 19.74 -16.26
N ILE A 200 -20.61 19.70 -15.30
CA ILE A 200 -20.84 18.56 -14.43
C ILE A 200 -21.87 17.65 -15.09
N ASP A 201 -21.43 16.43 -15.42
CA ASP A 201 -22.28 15.41 -15.99
C ASP A 201 -23.51 15.11 -15.13
N ALA A 202 -24.64 14.80 -15.77
CA ALA A 202 -25.91 14.55 -15.10
C ALA A 202 -25.83 13.42 -14.06
N TRP A 203 -25.02 12.39 -14.31
CA TRP A 203 -24.82 11.28 -13.36
C TRP A 203 -24.10 11.73 -12.09
N ALA A 204 -23.21 12.71 -12.18
CA ALA A 204 -22.40 13.19 -11.06
C ALA A 204 -23.13 14.22 -10.17
N LYS A 205 -24.13 14.94 -10.72
CA LYS A 205 -24.85 16.00 -9.98
C LYS A 205 -25.45 15.56 -8.64
N PRO A 206 -26.08 14.39 -8.49
CA PRO A 206 -26.56 13.90 -7.20
C PRO A 206 -25.43 13.77 -6.15
N TYR A 207 -24.28 13.21 -6.55
CA TYR A 207 -23.12 13.06 -5.67
C TYR A 207 -22.54 14.41 -5.26
N VAL A 208 -22.30 15.30 -6.23
CA VAL A 208 -21.76 16.64 -6.00
C VAL A 208 -22.66 17.45 -5.07
N SER A 209 -23.97 17.45 -5.32
CA SER A 209 -24.93 18.20 -4.49
C SER A 209 -25.07 17.61 -3.07
N THR A 210 -25.04 16.28 -2.94
CA THR A 210 -25.06 15.64 -1.63
C THR A 210 -23.79 15.96 -0.85
N ALA A 211 -22.64 15.85 -1.47
CA ALA A 211 -21.34 16.15 -0.85
C ALA A 211 -21.21 17.64 -0.46
N LEU A 212 -21.71 18.55 -1.28
CA LEU A 212 -21.76 19.97 -0.95
C LEU A 212 -22.65 20.23 0.26
N LYS A 213 -23.84 19.63 0.28
CA LYS A 213 -24.81 19.79 1.38
C LYS A 213 -24.29 19.20 2.69
N SER A 214 -23.57 18.09 2.66
CA SER A 214 -22.97 17.44 3.83
C SER A 214 -21.62 18.05 4.26
N GLY A 215 -21.08 19.03 3.51
CA GLY A 215 -19.82 19.66 3.83
C GLY A 215 -18.56 18.85 3.45
N VAL A 216 -18.72 17.74 2.74
CA VAL A 216 -17.60 16.95 2.22
C VAL A 216 -16.77 17.75 1.23
N ILE A 217 -17.43 18.56 0.39
CA ILE A 217 -16.76 19.48 -0.54
C ILE A 217 -17.27 20.90 -0.37
N SER A 218 -16.44 21.90 -0.74
CA SER A 218 -16.78 23.32 -0.76
C SER A 218 -16.54 23.99 -2.12
N GLY A 219 -15.86 23.28 -3.04
CA GLY A 219 -15.40 23.83 -4.32
C GLY A 219 -14.15 24.68 -4.20
N TYR A 220 -13.75 25.29 -5.32
CA TYR A 220 -12.62 26.21 -5.41
C TYR A 220 -13.13 27.63 -5.66
N THR A 221 -12.41 28.61 -5.11
CA THR A 221 -12.58 30.00 -5.46
C THR A 221 -11.28 30.48 -6.08
N ASP A 222 -11.31 30.94 -7.30
CA ASP A 222 -10.17 31.52 -8.03
C ASP A 222 -9.98 33.02 -7.76
N GLY A 223 -10.59 33.52 -6.68
CA GLY A 223 -10.61 34.91 -6.31
C GLY A 223 -11.82 35.67 -6.86
N GLU A 224 -12.67 35.05 -7.65
CA GLU A 224 -13.99 35.56 -8.04
C GLU A 224 -15.10 35.03 -7.13
N THR A 225 -16.29 35.58 -7.23
CA THR A 225 -17.36 35.43 -6.22
C THR A 225 -18.08 34.07 -6.30
N ALA A 226 -17.80 33.22 -7.27
CA ALA A 226 -18.50 31.94 -7.49
C ALA A 226 -17.55 30.75 -7.36
N ALA A 227 -17.94 29.76 -6.56
CA ALA A 227 -17.19 28.50 -6.43
C ALA A 227 -17.39 27.60 -7.66
N VAL A 228 -16.31 26.93 -8.09
CA VAL A 228 -16.31 25.92 -9.13
C VAL A 228 -15.99 24.53 -8.55
N PHE A 229 -16.51 23.47 -9.15
CA PHE A 229 -16.26 22.10 -8.73
C PHE A 229 -15.05 21.46 -9.43
N GLY A 230 -14.90 21.70 -10.74
CA GLY A 230 -13.83 21.12 -11.57
C GLY A 230 -14.02 19.62 -11.81
N ALA A 231 -15.18 19.21 -12.32
CA ALA A 231 -15.64 17.83 -12.42
C ALA A 231 -14.66 16.89 -13.15
N GLU A 232 -14.19 17.31 -14.33
CA GLU A 232 -13.34 16.50 -15.20
C GLU A 232 -11.84 16.68 -14.96
N ARG A 233 -11.46 17.53 -14.02
CA ARG A 233 -10.07 17.72 -13.66
C ARG A 233 -9.53 16.48 -12.93
N PRO A 234 -8.32 15.99 -13.27
CA PRO A 234 -7.66 14.98 -12.47
C PRO A 234 -7.57 15.43 -10.99
N ILE A 235 -7.97 14.54 -10.07
CA ILE A 235 -7.89 14.85 -8.64
C ILE A 235 -6.46 14.63 -8.14
N SER A 236 -5.97 15.52 -7.26
CA SER A 236 -4.69 15.31 -6.58
C SER A 236 -4.85 14.42 -5.34
N VAL A 237 -3.74 13.82 -4.89
CA VAL A 237 -3.71 12.98 -3.67
C VAL A 237 -4.19 13.76 -2.45
N GLY A 238 -3.76 15.02 -2.29
CA GLY A 238 -4.22 15.85 -1.17
C GLY A 238 -5.71 16.17 -1.22
N GLU A 239 -6.26 16.41 -2.41
CA GLU A 239 -7.70 16.64 -2.58
C GLU A 239 -8.51 15.37 -2.32
N ALA A 240 -8.00 14.23 -2.79
CA ALA A 240 -8.60 12.93 -2.53
C ALA A 240 -8.61 12.62 -1.03
N ALA A 241 -7.51 12.90 -0.33
CA ALA A 241 -7.42 12.72 1.11
C ALA A 241 -8.50 13.55 1.85
N VAL A 242 -8.66 14.83 1.51
CA VAL A 242 -9.69 15.69 2.13
C VAL A 242 -11.11 15.20 1.86
N ILE A 243 -11.39 14.75 0.65
CA ILE A 243 -12.73 14.23 0.32
C ILE A 243 -13.01 12.94 1.09
N LEU A 244 -12.06 12.01 1.11
CA LEU A 244 -12.22 10.71 1.76
C LEU A 244 -12.35 10.86 3.28
N ASP A 245 -11.47 11.66 3.90
CA ASP A 245 -11.51 11.96 5.32
C ASP A 245 -12.88 12.53 5.75
N ARG A 246 -13.36 13.57 5.06
CA ARG A 246 -14.65 14.19 5.35
C ARG A 246 -15.85 13.28 5.04
N ALA A 247 -15.74 12.45 4.00
CA ALA A 247 -16.81 11.51 3.66
C ALA A 247 -16.98 10.40 4.71
N LEU A 248 -15.88 10.03 5.39
CA LEU A 248 -15.85 8.97 6.40
C LEU A 248 -15.89 9.49 7.84
N ASP A 249 -15.81 10.81 8.04
CA ASP A 249 -15.74 11.47 9.35
C ASP A 249 -14.67 10.82 10.24
N LEU A 250 -13.42 10.86 9.74
CA LEU A 250 -12.28 10.29 10.46
C LEU A 250 -11.94 11.12 11.69
N THR A 251 -11.39 10.48 12.70
CA THR A 251 -10.95 11.18 13.91
C THR A 251 -9.60 11.84 13.67
N ASP A 252 -9.49 13.12 13.98
CA ASP A 252 -8.24 13.87 13.88
C ASP A 252 -7.12 13.19 14.69
N THR A 253 -6.01 12.92 14.02
CA THR A 253 -4.80 12.37 14.62
C THR A 253 -3.73 13.45 14.81
N SER A 254 -2.73 13.15 15.64
CA SER A 254 -1.56 14.01 15.74
C SER A 254 -0.81 14.01 14.41
N VAL A 255 -0.51 15.19 13.88
CA VAL A 255 0.16 15.35 12.58
C VAL A 255 1.54 14.68 12.58
N VAL A 256 1.74 13.70 11.69
CA VAL A 256 3.03 13.00 11.48
C VAL A 256 3.54 13.31 10.07
N TRP A 257 4.58 14.14 9.99
CA TRP A 257 5.09 14.73 8.73
C TRP A 257 6.18 13.93 8.00
N SER A 258 6.36 12.65 8.23
CA SER A 258 7.54 11.93 7.73
C SER A 258 7.42 11.23 6.36
N ALA A 259 6.25 11.26 5.71
CA ALA A 259 6.01 10.42 4.54
C ALA A 259 6.18 11.10 3.16
N TYR A 260 6.33 12.42 3.10
CA TYR A 260 6.38 13.15 1.83
C TYR A 260 7.63 14.03 1.71
N GLU A 261 8.28 13.98 0.53
CA GLU A 261 9.44 14.83 0.21
C GLU A 261 9.06 16.30 0.03
N GLU A 262 7.83 16.58 -0.42
CA GLU A 262 7.30 17.94 -0.57
C GLU A 262 6.45 18.35 0.62
N ALA A 263 6.46 19.66 0.92
CA ALA A 263 5.62 20.22 1.96
C ALA A 263 4.13 20.03 1.62
N VAL A 264 3.41 19.32 2.47
CA VAL A 264 1.97 19.15 2.33
C VAL A 264 1.27 20.50 2.56
N PRO A 265 0.37 20.94 1.67
CA PRO A 265 -0.38 22.17 1.85
C PRO A 265 -1.19 22.15 3.16
N THR A 266 -1.26 23.29 3.85
CA THR A 266 -1.96 23.40 5.16
C THR A 266 -3.42 22.96 5.11
N TRP A 267 -4.11 23.16 3.97
CA TRP A 267 -5.50 22.75 3.79
C TRP A 267 -5.71 21.24 3.70
N ALA A 268 -4.67 20.47 3.35
CA ALA A 268 -4.72 19.00 3.24
C ALA A 268 -4.02 18.30 4.41
N SER A 269 -3.28 19.04 5.23
CA SER A 269 -2.33 18.46 6.18
C SER A 269 -2.98 17.53 7.21
N GLN A 270 -4.12 17.94 7.77
CA GLN A 270 -4.83 17.11 8.75
C GLN A 270 -5.36 15.84 8.09
N SER A 271 -6.13 15.95 7.01
CA SER A 271 -6.70 14.81 6.31
C SER A 271 -5.63 13.81 5.82
N MET A 272 -4.49 14.32 5.33
CA MET A 272 -3.39 13.43 4.94
C MET A 272 -2.76 12.73 6.14
N SER A 273 -2.68 13.37 7.31
CA SER A 273 -2.21 12.72 8.54
C SER A 273 -3.18 11.64 9.02
N ASP A 274 -4.47 11.91 8.96
CA ASP A 274 -5.51 10.96 9.37
C ASP A 274 -5.52 9.74 8.46
N LEU A 275 -5.39 9.93 7.14
CA LEU A 275 -5.26 8.84 6.19
C LEU A 275 -3.96 8.05 6.37
N ALA A 276 -2.84 8.74 6.63
CA ALA A 276 -1.55 8.10 6.90
C ALA A 276 -1.62 7.21 8.15
N ALA A 277 -2.22 7.70 9.23
CA ALA A 277 -2.40 6.95 10.46
C ALA A 277 -3.26 5.68 10.28
N CYS A 278 -4.16 5.71 9.31
CA CYS A 278 -5.03 4.56 8.96
C CYS A 278 -4.44 3.67 7.84
N GLY A 279 -3.26 3.99 7.29
CA GLY A 279 -2.67 3.26 6.17
C GLY A 279 -3.41 3.44 4.84
N MET A 280 -4.20 4.50 4.68
CA MET A 280 -5.04 4.74 3.49
C MET A 280 -4.34 5.52 2.37
N LEU A 281 -3.13 6.02 2.60
CA LEU A 281 -2.40 6.75 1.54
C LEU A 281 -1.84 5.79 0.51
N PRO A 282 -1.93 6.11 -0.80
CA PRO A 282 -1.47 5.22 -1.84
C PRO A 282 0.06 5.11 -1.86
N HIS A 283 0.55 3.93 -2.21
CA HIS A 283 1.99 3.69 -2.34
C HIS A 283 2.59 4.43 -3.54
N GLY A 284 3.89 4.75 -3.45
CA GLY A 284 4.66 5.35 -4.56
C GLY A 284 4.28 6.80 -4.89
N VAL A 285 3.57 7.50 -4.01
CA VAL A 285 3.24 8.92 -4.18
C VAL A 285 4.13 9.76 -3.28
N SER A 286 4.94 10.63 -3.90
CA SER A 286 5.88 11.52 -3.21
C SER A 286 5.34 12.92 -2.92
N ALA A 287 4.20 13.30 -3.52
CA ALA A 287 3.68 14.67 -3.43
C ALA A 287 2.15 14.71 -3.27
N ALA A 288 1.65 15.59 -2.41
CA ALA A 288 0.21 15.85 -2.26
C ALA A 288 -0.42 16.44 -3.54
N SER A 289 0.38 17.09 -4.38
CA SER A 289 -0.03 17.68 -5.67
C SER A 289 -0.10 16.66 -6.82
N ALA A 290 0.43 15.46 -6.65
CA ALA A 290 0.41 14.42 -7.67
C ALA A 290 -1.02 13.99 -8.02
N SER A 291 -1.29 13.76 -9.31
CA SER A 291 -2.58 13.24 -9.76
C SER A 291 -2.75 11.79 -9.33
N LEU A 292 -3.93 11.45 -8.80
CA LEU A 292 -4.27 10.11 -8.35
C LEU A 292 -4.66 9.23 -9.55
N THR A 293 -4.05 8.06 -9.67
CA THR A 293 -4.42 7.07 -10.69
C THR A 293 -5.58 6.18 -10.24
N ARG A 294 -6.19 5.43 -11.16
CA ARG A 294 -7.29 4.51 -10.84
C ARG A 294 -6.86 3.42 -9.85
N VAL A 295 -5.68 2.86 -10.01
CA VAL A 295 -5.18 1.83 -9.08
C VAL A 295 -4.93 2.42 -7.70
N GLN A 296 -4.32 3.58 -7.61
CA GLN A 296 -4.10 4.28 -6.34
C GLN A 296 -5.41 4.65 -5.63
N ALA A 297 -6.42 5.11 -6.40
CA ALA A 297 -7.76 5.35 -5.85
C ALA A 297 -8.39 4.06 -5.32
N ALA A 298 -8.21 2.94 -6.02
CA ALA A 298 -8.72 1.64 -5.57
C ALA A 298 -8.04 1.17 -4.27
N GLU A 299 -6.74 1.35 -4.15
CA GLU A 299 -5.99 1.05 -2.92
C GLU A 299 -6.49 1.89 -1.75
N MET A 300 -6.58 3.22 -1.90
CA MET A 300 -7.11 4.13 -0.87
C MET A 300 -8.51 3.71 -0.39
N LEU A 301 -9.42 3.45 -1.33
CA LEU A 301 -10.81 3.09 -1.02
C LEU A 301 -10.91 1.69 -0.39
N THR A 302 -10.05 0.75 -0.79
CA THR A 302 -10.03 -0.60 -0.20
C THR A 302 -9.56 -0.57 1.25
N GLU A 303 -8.52 0.22 1.57
CA GLU A 303 -8.09 0.43 2.94
C GLU A 303 -9.14 1.17 3.77
N ALA A 304 -9.83 2.15 3.18
CA ALA A 304 -10.95 2.81 3.82
C ALA A 304 -12.08 1.83 4.17
N MET A 305 -12.39 0.86 3.29
CA MET A 305 -13.35 -0.21 3.60
C MET A 305 -12.91 -1.06 4.78
N ARG A 306 -11.62 -1.43 4.84
CA ARG A 306 -11.07 -2.20 5.96
C ARG A 306 -11.26 -1.47 7.28
N VAL A 307 -10.95 -0.18 7.33
CA VAL A 307 -11.13 0.65 8.54
C VAL A 307 -12.62 0.76 8.92
N LEU A 308 -13.52 0.87 7.94
CA LEU A 308 -14.96 0.90 8.21
C LEU A 308 -15.50 -0.44 8.72
N ASP A 309 -15.01 -1.56 8.20
CA ASP A 309 -15.43 -2.90 8.62
C ASP A 309 -14.91 -3.25 10.04
N GLU A 310 -13.90 -2.53 10.55
CA GLU A 310 -13.33 -2.67 11.91
C GLU A 310 -14.01 -1.75 12.96
N ARG A 311 -14.82 -0.75 12.54
CA ARG A 311 -15.61 0.13 13.43
C ARG A 311 -16.89 -0.53 13.89
#